data_1cd874e4060680ff08ace77ab3849d39
#
_entry.id   1cd874e4060680ff08ace77ab3849d39
#
_cell.length_a   1.000
_cell.length_b   1.000
_cell.length_c   1.000
_cell.angle_alpha   90.00
_cell.angle_beta   90.00
_cell.angle_gamma   90.00
#
_symmetry.space_group_name_H-M   'P 1'
#
loop_
_entity.id
_entity.type
_entity.pdbx_description
1 polymer ?
#
loop_
_entity_poly.entity_id
_entity_poly.type
_entity_poly.pdbx_seq_one_letter_code
_entity_poly.pdbx_strand_id
1 'polypeptide(L)'
;MGLTRFVLKRPVATVMALLCLLVFGISSVFNATLEQMPDTDQPMLIIIASYSGAGPEDIDELVTQPIEDQVGTIEGVKSMSSTSSENRAMIMLEYDYGTDMDDAYNDLSQSLDALSRQLPDDAETSVMEMNNNAATTMMLSISNPSQEDLYDYVDQTVVPLLEQISSVAEVEAMGGKSEYYKIELQSDEMAQYQVTMSDVSTAMSTANLSYPSGDAVSGKLELSVSTSLEHETIEALKEVPITTSSGKIVYLEDIARVYEAEESRGGISRYNGEDTISISITKQQSSTAMDVSSEVQEVIESLEADDENLNIRIVRDSADSIISSLKDVALTLVLAAVISMIIIFIFFGDYKASLIVGSSIPTSILVSLILMTSAGFSLNIITMSGLVLGVGMMVDNSIVVL
;
A
#
# COMPACT_ATOMS: atom_id res chain seq x y z
N MET A 1 -47.08 24.86 -1.84
CA MET A 1 -47.82 25.16 -3.09
C MET A 1 -47.27 26.35 -3.90
N GLY A 2 -46.26 27.12 -3.43
CA GLY A 2 -45.69 28.26 -4.17
C GLY A 2 -44.81 27.84 -5.36
N LEU A 3 -43.95 26.84 -5.18
CA LEU A 3 -42.98 26.39 -6.19
C LEU A 3 -43.66 25.77 -7.42
N THR A 4 -44.64 24.89 -7.19
CA THR A 4 -45.39 24.22 -8.26
C THR A 4 -46.17 25.25 -9.12
N ARG A 5 -46.79 26.26 -8.47
CA ARG A 5 -47.50 27.33 -9.17
C ARG A 5 -46.58 28.28 -9.95
N PHE A 6 -45.35 28.47 -9.49
CA PHE A 6 -44.30 29.24 -10.17
C PHE A 6 -43.84 28.51 -11.43
N VAL A 7 -43.49 27.19 -11.30
CA VAL A 7 -43.07 26.31 -12.40
C VAL A 7 -44.10 26.25 -13.52
N LEU A 8 -45.39 26.05 -13.18
CA LEU A 8 -46.47 26.01 -14.16
C LEU A 8 -46.71 27.35 -14.88
N LYS A 9 -46.42 28.48 -14.22
CA LYS A 9 -46.59 29.81 -14.83
C LYS A 9 -45.41 30.23 -15.73
N ARG A 10 -44.26 29.58 -15.63
CA ARG A 10 -43.03 29.94 -16.39
C ARG A 10 -42.35 28.72 -17.01
N PRO A 11 -43.00 28.09 -18.04
CA PRO A 11 -42.49 26.82 -18.59
C PRO A 11 -41.07 26.96 -19.21
N VAL A 12 -40.76 28.10 -19.83
CA VAL A 12 -39.44 28.34 -20.41
C VAL A 12 -38.34 28.38 -19.31
N ALA A 13 -38.62 29.07 -18.20
CA ALA A 13 -37.67 29.11 -17.07
C ALA A 13 -37.44 27.72 -16.45
N THR A 14 -38.49 26.90 -16.41
CA THR A 14 -38.41 25.52 -15.91
C THR A 14 -37.55 24.65 -16.83
N VAL A 15 -37.72 24.72 -18.15
CA VAL A 15 -36.93 23.98 -19.12
C VAL A 15 -35.45 24.42 -19.05
N MET A 16 -35.21 25.73 -18.94
CA MET A 16 -33.82 26.23 -18.78
C MET A 16 -33.17 25.75 -17.47
N ALA A 17 -33.91 25.73 -16.37
CA ALA A 17 -33.40 25.19 -15.11
C ALA A 17 -33.07 23.69 -15.20
N LEU A 18 -33.92 22.90 -15.88
CA LEU A 18 -33.66 21.49 -16.13
C LEU A 18 -32.43 21.28 -17.03
N LEU A 19 -32.26 22.10 -18.08
CA LEU A 19 -31.06 22.06 -18.91
C LEU A 19 -29.78 22.41 -18.13
N CYS A 20 -29.83 23.42 -17.27
CA CYS A 20 -28.73 23.76 -16.38
C CYS A 20 -28.39 22.58 -15.45
N LEU A 21 -29.40 21.97 -14.82
CA LEU A 21 -29.19 20.77 -13.97
C LEU A 21 -28.56 19.61 -14.77
N LEU A 22 -28.96 19.43 -16.02
CA LEU A 22 -28.43 18.40 -16.89
C LEU A 22 -26.93 18.67 -17.20
N VAL A 23 -26.58 19.90 -17.55
CA VAL A 23 -25.17 20.29 -17.83
C VAL A 23 -24.32 20.17 -16.58
N PHE A 24 -24.76 20.72 -15.46
CA PHE A 24 -24.01 20.62 -14.19
C PHE A 24 -23.94 19.17 -13.67
N GLY A 25 -25.01 18.38 -13.84
CA GLY A 25 -25.01 16.98 -13.42
C GLY A 25 -24.06 16.13 -14.24
N ILE A 26 -24.01 16.33 -15.55
CA ILE A 26 -23.02 15.65 -16.41
C ILE A 26 -21.60 16.09 -16.05
N SER A 27 -21.37 17.39 -15.85
CA SER A 27 -20.07 17.89 -15.41
C SER A 27 -19.66 17.29 -14.06
N SER A 28 -20.61 17.10 -13.14
CA SER A 28 -20.39 16.49 -11.83
C SER A 28 -19.91 15.03 -11.92
N VAL A 29 -20.41 14.27 -12.91
CA VAL A 29 -19.96 12.88 -13.15
C VAL A 29 -18.49 12.85 -13.55
N PHE A 30 -18.05 13.77 -14.42
CA PHE A 30 -16.66 13.81 -14.88
C PHE A 30 -15.68 14.36 -13.84
N ASN A 31 -16.16 15.11 -12.86
CA ASN A 31 -15.32 15.68 -11.78
C ASN A 31 -15.46 14.93 -10.45
N ALA A 32 -16.23 13.86 -10.41
CA ALA A 32 -16.39 13.06 -9.20
C ALA A 32 -15.14 12.20 -8.96
N THR A 33 -14.64 12.21 -7.74
CA THR A 33 -13.59 11.27 -7.30
C THR A 33 -14.17 9.86 -7.26
N LEU A 34 -13.50 8.93 -7.95
CA LEU A 34 -13.92 7.54 -8.04
C LEU A 34 -13.08 6.70 -7.09
N GLU A 35 -13.73 6.03 -6.16
CA GLU A 35 -13.08 5.19 -5.16
C GLU A 35 -13.79 3.85 -5.05
N GLN A 36 -13.11 2.82 -4.58
CA GLN A 36 -13.73 1.53 -4.34
C GLN A 36 -14.59 1.56 -3.07
N MET A 37 -14.03 2.09 -2.01
CA MET A 37 -14.66 2.28 -0.70
C MET A 37 -14.61 3.75 -0.33
N PRO A 38 -15.53 4.25 0.49
CA PRO A 38 -15.37 5.57 1.07
C PRO A 38 -14.09 5.61 1.89
N ASP A 39 -13.47 6.77 1.92
CA ASP A 39 -12.36 7.03 2.83
C ASP A 39 -12.91 6.98 4.26
N THR A 40 -12.68 5.87 4.91
CA THR A 40 -13.07 5.67 6.30
C THR A 40 -11.78 5.56 7.09
N ASP A 41 -11.40 6.63 7.73
CA ASP A 41 -10.37 6.60 8.75
C ASP A 41 -10.84 5.65 9.85
N GLN A 42 -10.33 4.44 9.81
CA GLN A 42 -10.51 3.52 10.93
C GLN A 42 -9.57 4.01 12.04
N PRO A 43 -10.09 4.38 13.20
CA PRO A 43 -9.26 4.89 14.27
C PRO A 43 -8.49 3.73 14.92
N MET A 44 -7.50 3.21 14.21
CA MET A 44 -6.71 2.05 14.61
C MET A 44 -5.22 2.28 14.35
N LEU A 45 -4.40 2.00 15.35
CA LEU A 45 -2.94 1.93 15.22
C LEU A 45 -2.48 0.50 15.48
N ILE A 46 -1.45 0.09 14.76
CA ILE A 46 -0.82 -1.22 14.92
C ILE A 46 0.63 -1.02 15.34
N ILE A 47 1.01 -1.64 16.44
CA ILE A 47 2.42 -1.74 16.84
C ILE A 47 2.93 -3.08 16.36
N ILE A 48 4.03 -3.04 15.64
CA ILE A 48 4.79 -4.23 15.27
C ILE A 48 6.09 -4.18 16.06
N ALA A 49 6.34 -5.22 16.84
CA ALA A 49 7.59 -5.38 17.53
C ALA A 49 8.28 -6.66 17.04
N SER A 50 9.56 -6.57 16.67
CA SER A 50 10.37 -7.70 16.24
C SER A 50 11.49 -7.95 17.25
N TYR A 51 11.68 -9.20 17.62
CA TYR A 51 12.77 -9.65 18.48
C TYR A 51 13.29 -11.00 17.97
N SER A 52 14.39 -10.96 17.24
CA SER A 52 14.92 -12.12 16.53
C SER A 52 15.42 -13.21 17.47
N GLY A 53 15.06 -14.47 17.17
CA GLY A 53 15.48 -15.64 17.92
C GLY A 53 14.63 -15.97 19.14
N ALA A 54 13.59 -15.18 19.43
CA ALA A 54 12.69 -15.39 20.57
C ALA A 54 11.48 -16.24 20.17
N GLY A 55 11.08 -17.18 21.06
CA GLY A 55 9.85 -17.94 20.94
C GLY A 55 8.62 -17.10 21.27
N PRO A 56 7.40 -17.60 20.96
CA PRO A 56 6.15 -16.85 21.22
C PRO A 56 5.97 -16.50 22.70
N GLU A 57 6.40 -17.36 23.62
CA GLU A 57 6.30 -17.14 25.07
C GLU A 57 7.28 -16.06 25.53
N ASP A 58 8.52 -16.06 25.00
CA ASP A 58 9.51 -15.02 25.29
C ASP A 58 9.08 -13.66 24.70
N ILE A 59 8.52 -13.65 23.48
CA ILE A 59 7.96 -12.46 22.88
C ILE A 59 6.81 -11.90 23.75
N ASP A 60 5.96 -12.76 24.25
CA ASP A 60 4.84 -12.34 25.09
C ASP A 60 5.34 -11.68 26.37
N GLU A 61 6.25 -12.36 27.11
CA GLU A 61 6.72 -11.90 28.42
C GLU A 61 7.65 -10.68 28.34
N LEU A 62 8.57 -10.66 27.33
CA LEU A 62 9.64 -9.66 27.26
C LEU A 62 9.30 -8.45 26.40
N VAL A 63 8.33 -8.58 25.49
CA VAL A 63 8.01 -7.54 24.51
C VAL A 63 6.55 -7.14 24.58
N THR A 64 5.62 -8.11 24.45
CA THR A 64 4.18 -7.81 24.35
C THR A 64 3.63 -7.23 25.65
N GLN A 65 3.81 -7.89 26.77
CA GLN A 65 3.27 -7.43 28.06
C GLN A 65 3.82 -6.06 28.50
N PRO A 66 5.12 -5.75 28.39
CA PRO A 66 5.61 -4.39 28.65
C PRO A 66 4.99 -3.32 27.76
N ILE A 67 4.74 -3.63 26.49
CA ILE A 67 4.07 -2.71 25.57
C ILE A 67 2.60 -2.54 25.98
N GLU A 68 1.87 -3.62 26.27
CA GLU A 68 0.49 -3.58 26.72
C GLU A 68 0.31 -2.75 28.00
N ASP A 69 1.18 -2.94 28.99
CA ASP A 69 1.15 -2.20 30.25
C ASP A 69 1.37 -0.69 30.03
N GLN A 70 2.27 -0.32 29.13
CA GLN A 70 2.56 1.06 28.80
C GLN A 70 1.43 1.71 28.01
N VAL A 71 0.96 1.03 26.97
CA VAL A 71 -0.03 1.55 26.03
C VAL A 71 -1.44 1.53 26.61
N GLY A 72 -1.75 0.56 27.47
CA GLY A 72 -3.05 0.48 28.16
C GLY A 72 -3.38 1.70 29.04
N THR A 73 -2.40 2.56 29.29
CA THR A 73 -2.59 3.80 30.06
C THR A 73 -2.83 5.04 29.18
N ILE A 74 -2.74 4.90 27.84
CA ILE A 74 -2.93 6.02 26.89
C ILE A 74 -4.42 6.37 26.81
N GLU A 75 -4.72 7.67 26.92
CA GLU A 75 -6.09 8.17 26.84
C GLU A 75 -6.64 8.00 25.41
N GLY A 76 -7.90 7.57 25.29
CA GLY A 76 -8.58 7.39 24.01
C GLY A 76 -8.50 5.97 23.42
N VAL A 77 -7.69 5.08 23.98
CA VAL A 77 -7.69 3.66 23.58
C VAL A 77 -8.96 2.98 24.06
N LYS A 78 -9.79 2.53 23.11
CA LYS A 78 -11.06 1.85 23.38
C LYS A 78 -10.87 0.35 23.58
N SER A 79 -10.05 -0.29 22.76
CA SER A 79 -9.72 -1.71 22.86
C SER A 79 -8.29 -1.98 22.38
N MET A 80 -7.68 -3.01 22.95
CA MET A 80 -6.37 -3.49 22.58
C MET A 80 -6.43 -4.99 22.34
N SER A 81 -5.77 -5.46 21.30
CA SER A 81 -5.64 -6.88 20.97
C SER A 81 -4.20 -7.15 20.53
N SER A 82 -3.58 -8.16 21.13
CA SER A 82 -2.19 -8.52 20.85
C SER A 82 -2.07 -9.95 20.37
N THR A 83 -1.04 -10.19 19.58
CA THR A 83 -0.67 -11.52 19.08
C THR A 83 0.83 -11.65 19.14
N SER A 84 1.30 -12.63 19.92
CA SER A 84 2.72 -13.00 20.03
C SER A 84 3.01 -14.23 19.18
N SER A 85 3.99 -14.12 18.31
CA SER A 85 4.45 -15.17 17.39
C SER A 85 5.97 -15.30 17.48
N GLU A 86 6.53 -16.31 16.83
CA GLU A 86 7.99 -16.46 16.76
C GLU A 86 8.63 -15.21 16.12
N ASN A 87 9.61 -14.62 16.80
CA ASN A 87 10.34 -13.39 16.43
C ASN A 87 9.51 -12.10 16.33
N ARG A 88 8.20 -12.10 16.63
CA ARG A 88 7.34 -10.95 16.35
C ARG A 88 6.12 -10.84 17.28
N ALA A 89 5.85 -9.62 17.74
CA ALA A 89 4.56 -9.24 18.33
C ALA A 89 3.81 -8.26 17.42
N MET A 90 2.48 -8.35 17.44
CA MET A 90 1.57 -7.40 16.81
C MET A 90 0.55 -6.98 17.85
N ILE A 91 0.47 -5.68 18.14
CA ILE A 91 -0.50 -5.11 19.06
C ILE A 91 -1.36 -4.11 18.29
N MET A 92 -2.65 -4.35 18.25
CA MET A 92 -3.65 -3.54 17.56
C MET A 92 -4.42 -2.71 18.58
N LEU A 93 -4.47 -1.41 18.36
CA LEU A 93 -5.16 -0.44 19.20
C LEU A 93 -6.33 0.17 18.45
N GLU A 94 -7.52 0.05 18.98
CA GLU A 94 -8.72 0.71 18.47
C GLU A 94 -9.01 1.94 19.34
N TYR A 95 -9.21 3.08 18.71
CA TYR A 95 -9.57 4.35 19.34
C TYR A 95 -11.05 4.66 19.13
N ASP A 96 -11.59 5.62 19.85
CA ASP A 96 -12.94 6.10 19.63
C ASP A 96 -13.04 6.92 18.33
N TYR A 97 -14.18 6.84 17.64
CA TYR A 97 -14.43 7.64 16.44
C TYR A 97 -14.35 9.13 16.75
N GLY A 98 -13.55 9.85 15.97
CA GLY A 98 -13.31 11.28 16.13
C GLY A 98 -12.07 11.62 16.96
N THR A 99 -11.28 10.62 17.38
CA THR A 99 -9.93 10.82 17.90
C THR A 99 -9.05 11.39 16.77
N ASP A 100 -8.22 12.38 17.09
CA ASP A 100 -7.18 12.85 16.19
C ASP A 100 -6.09 11.78 16.11
N MET A 101 -5.99 11.11 14.95
CA MET A 101 -5.09 9.98 14.80
C MET A 101 -3.63 10.41 14.69
N ASP A 102 -3.34 11.63 14.19
CA ASP A 102 -2.00 12.20 14.17
C ASP A 102 -1.49 12.43 15.59
N ASP A 103 -2.32 13.00 16.46
CA ASP A 103 -1.99 13.16 17.88
C ASP A 103 -1.83 11.81 18.57
N ALA A 104 -2.74 10.86 18.33
CA ALA A 104 -2.66 9.51 18.90
C ALA A 104 -1.39 8.75 18.45
N TYR A 105 -1.00 8.88 17.17
CA TYR A 105 0.23 8.30 16.64
C TYR A 105 1.47 8.89 17.32
N ASN A 106 1.51 10.20 17.49
CA ASN A 106 2.63 10.88 18.15
C ASN A 106 2.75 10.49 19.62
N ASP A 107 1.63 10.43 20.36
CA ASP A 107 1.59 10.02 21.78
C ASP A 107 2.02 8.56 21.93
N LEU A 108 1.58 7.69 21.03
CA LEU A 108 1.96 6.29 21.02
C LEU A 108 3.45 6.10 20.73
N SER A 109 3.96 6.79 19.70
CA SER A 109 5.38 6.74 19.34
C SER A 109 6.27 7.22 20.48
N GLN A 110 5.90 8.32 21.12
CA GLN A 110 6.63 8.84 22.30
C GLN A 110 6.62 7.86 23.46
N SER A 111 5.50 7.15 23.67
CA SER A 111 5.36 6.16 24.74
C SER A 111 6.24 4.94 24.48
N LEU A 112 6.33 4.49 23.22
CA LEU A 112 7.20 3.38 22.79
C LEU A 112 8.68 3.76 22.87
N ASP A 113 9.04 4.98 22.48
CA ASP A 113 10.41 5.48 22.63
C ASP A 113 10.86 5.51 24.10
N ALA A 114 9.96 5.86 25.02
CA ALA A 114 10.24 5.82 26.45
C ALA A 114 10.41 4.38 26.97
N LEU A 115 9.64 3.43 26.41
CA LEU A 115 9.67 2.03 26.76
C LEU A 115 10.89 1.29 26.17
N SER A 116 11.49 1.77 25.10
CA SER A 116 12.60 1.11 24.40
C SER A 116 13.78 0.73 25.29
N ARG A 117 13.97 1.46 26.40
CA ARG A 117 15.00 1.18 27.41
C ARG A 117 14.70 0.00 28.36
N GLN A 118 13.45 -0.47 28.34
CA GLN A 118 12.98 -1.58 29.16
C GLN A 118 12.82 -2.86 28.34
N LEU A 119 12.73 -2.71 27.00
CA LEU A 119 12.73 -3.83 26.07
C LEU A 119 14.16 -4.40 25.91
N PRO A 120 14.30 -5.65 25.44
CA PRO A 120 15.59 -6.20 25.05
C PRO A 120 16.31 -5.31 24.02
N ASP A 121 17.64 -5.22 24.10
CA ASP A 121 18.45 -4.33 23.25
C ASP A 121 18.27 -4.59 21.72
N ASP A 122 17.92 -5.83 21.36
CA ASP A 122 17.69 -6.25 19.98
C ASP A 122 16.22 -6.20 19.55
N ALA A 123 15.31 -5.67 20.40
CA ALA A 123 13.90 -5.53 20.08
C ALA A 123 13.65 -4.21 19.35
N GLU A 124 13.08 -4.28 18.17
CA GLU A 124 12.69 -3.13 17.35
C GLU A 124 11.17 -2.96 17.35
N THR A 125 10.69 -1.74 17.54
CA THR A 125 9.26 -1.42 17.51
C THR A 125 8.94 -0.42 16.42
N SER A 126 7.83 -0.60 15.71
CA SER A 126 7.30 0.32 14.73
C SER A 126 5.80 0.50 14.90
N VAL A 127 5.31 1.71 14.63
CA VAL A 127 3.88 2.04 14.63
C VAL A 127 3.41 2.21 13.20
N MET A 128 2.27 1.62 12.88
CA MET A 128 1.61 1.75 11.59
C MET A 128 0.16 2.18 11.78
N GLU A 129 -0.29 3.13 10.98
CA GLU A 129 -1.70 3.45 10.87
C GLU A 129 -2.41 2.45 9.96
N MET A 130 -3.57 1.96 10.38
CA MET A 130 -4.44 1.17 9.53
C MET A 130 -5.35 2.10 8.74
N ASN A 131 -4.86 2.61 7.62
CA ASN A 131 -5.70 3.37 6.72
C ASN A 131 -5.92 2.59 5.40
N ASN A 132 -7.09 2.77 4.79
CA ASN A 132 -7.40 2.12 3.50
C ASN A 132 -6.51 2.62 2.34
N ASN A 133 -5.80 3.72 2.54
CA ASN A 133 -4.89 4.29 1.54
C ASN A 133 -3.55 3.52 1.47
N ALA A 134 -3.18 2.77 2.51
CA ALA A 134 -2.03 1.87 2.51
C ALA A 134 -2.27 0.57 1.72
N ALA A 135 -3.49 0.34 1.24
CA ALA A 135 -3.78 -0.83 0.42
C ALA A 135 -3.15 -0.72 -0.97
N THR A 136 -2.54 -1.81 -1.43
CA THR A 136 -1.99 -1.90 -2.78
C THR A 136 -3.04 -1.52 -3.83
N THR A 137 -2.75 -0.45 -4.56
CA THR A 137 -3.64 0.09 -5.61
C THR A 137 -3.50 -0.68 -6.91
N MET A 138 -2.25 -1.02 -7.29
CA MET A 138 -1.94 -1.80 -8.47
C MET A 138 -0.86 -2.84 -8.16
N MET A 139 -0.96 -4.01 -8.77
CA MET A 139 0.04 -5.06 -8.68
C MET A 139 0.49 -5.47 -10.07
N LEU A 140 1.78 -5.43 -10.28
CA LEU A 140 2.43 -5.81 -11.54
C LEU A 140 3.22 -7.09 -11.35
N SER A 141 3.40 -7.84 -12.43
CA SER A 141 4.32 -8.97 -12.51
C SER A 141 5.27 -8.72 -13.68
N ILE A 142 6.55 -8.73 -13.40
CA ILE A 142 7.60 -8.41 -14.36
C ILE A 142 8.43 -9.65 -14.64
N SER A 143 8.65 -9.92 -15.91
CA SER A 143 9.57 -10.93 -16.39
C SER A 143 10.44 -10.39 -17.53
N ASN A 144 11.69 -10.79 -17.54
CA ASN A 144 12.63 -10.50 -18.63
C ASN A 144 13.62 -11.66 -18.76
N PRO A 145 13.44 -12.54 -19.76
CA PRO A 145 14.33 -13.70 -19.96
C PRO A 145 15.78 -13.32 -20.32
N SER A 146 16.06 -12.07 -20.67
CA SER A 146 17.38 -11.59 -21.05
C SER A 146 18.21 -11.08 -19.86
N GLN A 147 17.58 -10.91 -18.69
CA GLN A 147 18.22 -10.41 -17.48
C GLN A 147 18.61 -11.57 -16.57
N GLU A 148 19.90 -11.67 -16.22
CA GLU A 148 20.42 -12.70 -15.33
C GLU A 148 20.01 -12.43 -13.88
N ASP A 149 20.06 -11.16 -13.44
CA ASP A 149 19.48 -10.70 -12.18
C ASP A 149 18.29 -9.76 -12.48
N LEU A 150 17.10 -10.36 -12.55
CA LEU A 150 15.87 -9.63 -12.83
C LEU A 150 15.50 -8.68 -11.68
N TYR A 151 15.81 -9.05 -10.42
CA TYR A 151 15.46 -8.21 -9.29
C TYR A 151 16.24 -6.89 -9.32
N ASP A 152 17.55 -6.97 -9.48
CA ASP A 152 18.42 -5.78 -9.53
C ASP A 152 18.08 -4.87 -10.71
N TYR A 153 17.72 -5.45 -11.87
CA TYR A 153 17.22 -4.68 -13.00
C TYR A 153 15.93 -3.93 -12.65
N VAL A 154 14.98 -4.62 -12.03
CA VAL A 154 13.69 -4.02 -11.64
C VAL A 154 13.90 -2.93 -10.58
N ASP A 155 14.69 -3.21 -9.55
CA ASP A 155 14.96 -2.30 -8.44
C ASP A 155 15.70 -1.02 -8.89
N GLN A 156 16.66 -1.15 -9.79
CA GLN A 156 17.48 -0.02 -10.25
C GLN A 156 16.89 0.74 -11.44
N THR A 157 16.03 0.11 -12.24
CA THR A 157 15.53 0.70 -13.48
C THR A 157 14.02 0.95 -13.43
N VAL A 158 13.23 -0.02 -13.03
CA VAL A 158 11.76 0.07 -13.08
C VAL A 158 11.19 0.81 -11.88
N VAL A 159 11.61 0.42 -10.67
CA VAL A 159 11.11 1.02 -9.43
C VAL A 159 11.31 2.54 -9.39
N PRO A 160 12.50 3.10 -9.72
CA PRO A 160 12.69 4.54 -9.66
C PRO A 160 11.87 5.33 -10.68
N LEU A 161 11.48 4.73 -11.80
CA LEU A 161 10.59 5.36 -12.78
C LEU A 161 9.14 5.38 -12.30
N LEU A 162 8.71 4.33 -11.62
CA LEU A 162 7.38 4.26 -11.02
C LEU A 162 7.26 5.19 -9.80
N GLU A 163 8.31 5.33 -9.00
CA GLU A 163 8.34 6.25 -7.85
C GLU A 163 8.33 7.74 -8.25
N GLN A 164 8.75 8.07 -9.48
CA GLN A 164 8.69 9.44 -10.01
C GLN A 164 7.27 9.87 -10.38
N ILE A 165 6.32 8.94 -10.44
CA ILE A 165 4.93 9.22 -10.76
C ILE A 165 4.30 9.98 -9.58
N SER A 166 3.70 11.14 -9.86
CA SER A 166 3.18 12.04 -8.81
C SER A 166 2.00 11.46 -8.02
N SER A 167 1.28 10.49 -8.59
CA SER A 167 0.15 9.81 -7.95
C SER A 167 0.56 8.60 -7.11
N VAL A 168 1.83 8.17 -7.17
CA VAL A 168 2.39 7.02 -6.47
C VAL A 168 3.03 7.47 -5.15
N ALA A 169 2.70 6.79 -4.06
CA ALA A 169 3.29 7.00 -2.74
C ALA A 169 4.46 6.06 -2.48
N GLU A 170 4.31 4.79 -2.87
CA GLU A 170 5.27 3.74 -2.55
C GLU A 170 5.25 2.67 -3.64
N VAL A 171 6.41 2.13 -3.92
CA VAL A 171 6.62 1.01 -4.84
C VAL A 171 7.46 -0.04 -4.15
N GLU A 172 6.91 -1.24 -3.96
CA GLU A 172 7.62 -2.35 -3.35
C GLU A 172 7.84 -3.46 -4.37
N ALA A 173 9.09 -3.90 -4.54
CA ALA A 173 9.45 -5.05 -5.35
C ALA A 173 9.64 -6.30 -4.48
N MET A 174 9.03 -7.41 -4.88
CA MET A 174 9.07 -8.68 -4.17
C MET A 174 9.34 -9.83 -5.13
N GLY A 175 10.08 -10.82 -4.68
CA GLY A 175 10.45 -11.99 -5.48
C GLY A 175 11.89 -11.94 -5.95
N GLY A 176 12.26 -12.90 -6.79
CA GLY A 176 13.64 -13.08 -7.20
C GLY A 176 14.51 -13.71 -6.13
N LYS A 177 15.79 -13.78 -6.43
CA LYS A 177 16.79 -14.39 -5.57
C LYS A 177 17.90 -13.37 -5.34
N SER A 178 18.40 -13.37 -4.13
CA SER A 178 19.60 -12.63 -3.74
C SER A 178 20.74 -13.62 -3.61
N GLU A 179 21.83 -13.35 -4.28
CA GLU A 179 23.06 -14.08 -4.04
C GLU A 179 23.78 -13.50 -2.82
N TYR A 180 24.21 -14.35 -1.92
CA TYR A 180 24.98 -13.97 -0.75
C TYR A 180 26.04 -15.02 -0.43
N TYR A 181 27.10 -14.61 0.26
CA TYR A 181 28.12 -15.54 0.74
C TYR A 181 27.69 -16.14 2.06
N LYS A 182 27.44 -17.45 2.06
CA LYS A 182 27.10 -18.20 3.26
C LYS A 182 28.36 -18.72 3.92
N ILE A 183 28.52 -18.37 5.20
CA ILE A 183 29.60 -18.83 6.05
C ILE A 183 29.03 -19.86 7.02
N GLU A 184 29.35 -21.13 6.79
CA GLU A 184 28.90 -22.26 7.62
C GLU A 184 30.02 -22.68 8.54
N LEU A 185 29.92 -22.30 9.82
CA LEU A 185 30.95 -22.60 10.83
C LEU A 185 30.97 -24.08 11.19
N GLN A 186 32.14 -24.65 11.32
CA GLN A 186 32.37 -26.06 11.68
C GLN A 186 32.72 -26.13 13.17
N SER A 187 31.83 -26.64 14.01
CA SER A 187 31.97 -26.66 15.46
C SER A 187 33.22 -27.46 15.93
N ASP A 188 33.57 -28.55 15.22
CA ASP A 188 34.72 -29.40 15.55
C ASP A 188 36.02 -28.63 15.31
N GLU A 189 36.14 -27.93 14.18
CA GLU A 189 37.31 -27.12 13.83
C GLU A 189 37.42 -25.89 14.76
N MET A 190 36.29 -25.22 15.05
CA MET A 190 36.29 -24.13 16.03
C MET A 190 36.80 -24.57 17.40
N ALA A 191 36.42 -25.77 17.86
CA ALA A 191 36.86 -26.31 19.13
C ALA A 191 38.38 -26.66 19.06
N GLN A 192 38.86 -27.22 17.94
CA GLN A 192 40.27 -27.56 17.73
C GLN A 192 41.16 -26.31 17.75
N TYR A 193 40.72 -25.23 17.08
CA TYR A 193 41.49 -23.98 17.03
C TYR A 193 41.21 -23.05 18.21
N GLN A 194 40.26 -23.40 19.11
CA GLN A 194 39.85 -22.62 20.26
C GLN A 194 39.28 -21.23 19.85
N VAL A 195 38.52 -21.21 18.78
CA VAL A 195 37.83 -20.03 18.27
C VAL A 195 36.40 -19.99 18.82
N THR A 196 35.97 -18.86 19.34
CA THR A 196 34.60 -18.65 19.80
C THR A 196 33.74 -17.94 18.74
N MET A 197 32.43 -18.02 18.86
CA MET A 197 31.52 -17.29 17.98
C MET A 197 31.76 -15.78 18.04
N SER A 198 32.12 -15.26 19.23
CA SER A 198 32.46 -13.86 19.43
C SER A 198 33.71 -13.44 18.66
N ASP A 199 34.74 -14.33 18.59
CA ASP A 199 35.97 -14.05 17.84
C ASP A 199 35.67 -13.95 16.33
N VAL A 200 34.79 -14.83 15.81
CA VAL A 200 34.33 -14.80 14.42
C VAL A 200 33.53 -13.54 14.12
N SER A 201 32.53 -13.22 14.98
CA SER A 201 31.72 -12.03 14.81
C SER A 201 32.55 -10.75 14.81
N THR A 202 33.53 -10.65 15.72
CA THR A 202 34.43 -9.52 15.78
C THR A 202 35.34 -9.43 14.53
N ALA A 203 35.87 -10.55 14.06
CA ALA A 203 36.65 -10.56 12.84
C ALA A 203 35.85 -10.16 11.61
N MET A 204 34.60 -10.65 11.48
CA MET A 204 33.72 -10.31 10.37
C MET A 204 33.28 -8.84 10.40
N SER A 205 32.97 -8.29 11.58
CA SER A 205 32.60 -6.86 11.71
C SER A 205 33.78 -5.92 11.40
N THR A 206 35.03 -6.38 11.62
CA THR A 206 36.24 -5.62 11.27
C THR A 206 36.74 -5.85 9.85
N ALA A 207 36.34 -6.95 9.21
CA ALA A 207 36.72 -7.27 7.84
C ALA A 207 36.06 -6.36 6.79
N ASN A 208 34.89 -5.77 7.11
CA ASN A 208 34.12 -4.89 6.21
C ASN A 208 34.00 -3.51 6.84
N LEU A 209 35.10 -2.76 6.89
CA LEU A 209 35.17 -1.43 7.48
C LEU A 209 35.38 -0.38 6.39
N SER A 210 34.44 0.57 6.33
CA SER A 210 34.64 1.86 5.64
C SER A 210 34.92 2.93 6.69
N TYR A 211 36.12 3.48 6.68
CA TYR A 211 36.55 4.51 7.61
C TYR A 211 36.82 5.83 6.87
N PRO A 212 36.12 6.94 7.21
CA PRO A 212 36.45 8.25 6.67
C PRO A 212 37.83 8.66 7.17
N SER A 213 38.79 8.73 6.25
CA SER A 213 40.20 9.02 6.57
C SER A 213 40.54 10.52 6.64
N GLY A 214 39.51 11.41 6.45
CA GLY A 214 39.66 12.84 6.47
C GLY A 214 39.62 13.48 5.09
N ASP A 215 39.88 14.79 5.03
CA ASP A 215 39.81 15.58 3.80
C ASP A 215 41.20 15.90 3.29
N ALA A 216 41.43 15.69 1.99
CA ALA A 216 42.65 16.08 1.30
C ALA A 216 42.40 17.30 0.41
N VAL A 217 43.23 18.34 0.58
CA VAL A 217 43.14 19.54 -0.24
C VAL A 217 44.06 19.42 -1.44
N SER A 218 43.50 19.39 -2.65
CA SER A 218 44.26 19.42 -3.91
C SER A 218 43.91 20.69 -4.69
N GLY A 219 44.73 21.73 -4.52
CA GLY A 219 44.51 23.04 -5.13
C GLY A 219 43.33 23.79 -4.55
N LYS A 220 42.19 23.87 -5.28
CA LYS A 220 40.93 24.50 -4.84
C LYS A 220 39.84 23.46 -4.52
N LEU A 221 40.13 22.18 -4.60
CA LEU A 221 39.21 21.10 -4.35
C LEU A 221 39.52 20.45 -2.99
N GLU A 222 38.52 20.39 -2.13
CA GLU A 222 38.51 19.53 -0.94
C GLU A 222 37.95 18.17 -1.36
N LEU A 223 38.74 17.13 -1.21
CA LEU A 223 38.41 15.75 -1.53
C LEU A 223 38.28 14.98 -0.23
N SER A 224 37.11 14.44 0.04
CA SER A 224 36.91 13.52 1.16
C SER A 224 37.58 12.18 0.82
N VAL A 225 38.47 11.73 1.69
CA VAL A 225 39.19 10.44 1.55
C VAL A 225 38.58 9.44 2.50
N SER A 226 38.06 8.34 1.96
CA SER A 226 37.64 7.18 2.75
C SER A 226 38.53 5.98 2.42
N THR A 227 38.83 5.20 3.43
CA THR A 227 39.47 3.89 3.25
C THR A 227 38.42 2.83 3.47
N SER A 228 38.10 2.06 2.42
CA SER A 228 37.22 0.88 2.54
C SER A 228 38.08 -0.38 2.45
N LEU A 229 37.81 -1.31 3.36
CA LEU A 229 38.23 -2.69 3.26
C LEU A 229 36.98 -3.48 2.92
N GLU A 230 36.83 -3.88 1.67
CA GLU A 230 35.69 -4.67 1.19
C GLU A 230 36.21 -5.99 0.64
N HIS A 231 35.69 -7.10 1.12
CA HIS A 231 36.00 -8.43 0.61
C HIS A 231 34.91 -8.81 -0.42
N GLU A 232 35.17 -8.52 -1.70
CA GLU A 232 34.25 -8.73 -2.80
C GLU A 232 34.24 -10.16 -3.36
N THR A 233 35.16 -11.02 -2.92
CA THR A 233 35.27 -12.38 -3.45
C THR A 233 35.31 -13.43 -2.34
N ILE A 234 34.89 -14.66 -2.67
CA ILE A 234 34.94 -15.81 -1.75
C ILE A 234 36.38 -16.06 -1.27
N GLU A 235 37.34 -15.94 -2.15
CA GLU A 235 38.77 -16.15 -1.83
C GLU A 235 39.21 -15.11 -0.79
N ALA A 236 38.85 -13.86 -0.95
CA ALA A 236 39.18 -12.81 0.02
C ALA A 236 38.47 -13.03 1.37
N LEU A 237 37.21 -13.50 1.37
CA LEU A 237 36.53 -13.88 2.61
C LEU A 237 37.15 -15.06 3.33
N LYS A 238 37.66 -16.08 2.62
CA LYS A 238 38.32 -17.23 3.21
C LYS A 238 39.60 -16.83 3.94
N GLU A 239 40.30 -15.81 3.45
CA GLU A 239 41.56 -15.30 4.01
C GLU A 239 41.37 -14.31 5.18
N VAL A 240 40.12 -14.08 5.65
CA VAL A 240 39.86 -13.19 6.80
C VAL A 240 40.54 -13.75 8.05
N PRO A 241 41.45 -12.99 8.69
CA PRO A 241 42.16 -13.44 9.87
C PRO A 241 41.34 -13.30 11.13
N ILE A 242 41.16 -14.38 11.86
CA ILE A 242 40.45 -14.43 13.13
C ILE A 242 41.50 -14.56 14.24
N THR A 243 41.52 -13.59 15.14
CA THR A 243 42.43 -13.63 16.30
C THR A 243 41.72 -14.32 17.45
N THR A 244 42.27 -15.47 17.86
CA THR A 244 41.74 -16.23 19.00
C THR A 244 42.05 -15.52 20.32
N SER A 245 41.34 -15.87 21.39
CA SER A 245 41.62 -15.40 22.75
C SER A 245 43.01 -15.75 23.26
N SER A 246 43.69 -16.74 22.64
CA SER A 246 45.08 -17.11 22.94
C SER A 246 46.13 -16.33 22.13
N GLY A 247 45.70 -15.39 21.26
CA GLY A 247 46.56 -14.56 20.41
C GLY A 247 47.10 -15.27 19.14
N LYS A 248 46.54 -16.44 18.78
CA LYS A 248 46.83 -17.10 17.51
C LYS A 248 45.95 -16.54 16.40
N ILE A 249 46.45 -16.46 15.19
CA ILE A 249 45.70 -16.11 13.98
C ILE A 249 45.30 -17.42 13.29
N VAL A 250 44.01 -17.54 13.00
CA VAL A 250 43.38 -18.64 12.24
C VAL A 250 42.61 -17.99 11.10
N TYR A 251 42.61 -18.57 9.92
CA TYR A 251 41.85 -18.03 8.79
C TYR A 251 40.44 -18.60 8.78
N LEU A 252 39.49 -17.84 8.20
CA LEU A 252 38.10 -18.25 8.14
C LEU A 252 37.93 -19.61 7.43
N GLU A 253 38.72 -19.91 6.40
CA GLU A 253 38.73 -21.20 5.70
C GLU A 253 39.10 -22.41 6.58
N ASP A 254 39.83 -22.18 7.65
CA ASP A 254 40.26 -23.25 8.58
C ASP A 254 39.10 -23.73 9.47
N ILE A 255 38.06 -22.89 9.67
CA ILE A 255 36.96 -23.14 10.62
C ILE A 255 35.59 -23.08 10.00
N ALA A 256 35.47 -22.66 8.73
CA ALA A 256 34.20 -22.48 8.05
C ALA A 256 34.23 -22.92 6.58
N ARG A 257 33.07 -23.28 6.06
CA ARG A 257 32.87 -23.40 4.62
C ARG A 257 32.23 -22.09 4.13
N VAL A 258 32.85 -21.45 3.15
CA VAL A 258 32.33 -20.25 2.50
C VAL A 258 31.94 -20.62 1.09
N TYR A 259 30.67 -20.38 0.75
CA TYR A 259 30.13 -20.66 -0.58
C TYR A 259 29.01 -19.67 -0.92
N GLU A 260 28.73 -19.53 -2.22
CA GLU A 260 27.60 -18.78 -2.71
C GLU A 260 26.29 -19.52 -2.40
N ALA A 261 25.31 -18.80 -1.91
CA ALA A 261 23.97 -19.30 -1.64
C ALA A 261 22.96 -18.29 -2.15
N GLU A 262 21.79 -18.77 -2.51
CA GLU A 262 20.67 -17.94 -2.94
C GLU A 262 19.62 -17.87 -1.82
N GLU A 263 19.08 -16.68 -1.59
CA GLU A 263 17.95 -16.46 -0.70
C GLU A 263 16.83 -15.75 -1.45
N SER A 264 15.59 -16.10 -1.14
CA SER A 264 14.41 -15.47 -1.73
C SER A 264 14.20 -14.09 -1.12
N ARG A 265 14.13 -13.04 -1.94
CA ARG A 265 13.87 -11.66 -1.51
C ARG A 265 12.36 -11.47 -1.32
N GLY A 266 11.90 -11.47 -0.06
CA GLY A 266 10.48 -11.20 0.29
C GLY A 266 9.50 -12.29 -0.10
N GLY A 267 9.96 -13.44 -0.63
CA GLY A 267 9.11 -14.55 -1.02
C GLY A 267 9.30 -15.00 -2.48
N ILE A 268 8.46 -15.91 -2.93
CA ILE A 268 8.48 -16.45 -4.29
C ILE A 268 7.35 -15.80 -5.08
N SER A 269 7.67 -15.10 -6.18
CA SER A 269 6.71 -14.58 -7.12
C SER A 269 6.74 -15.40 -8.41
N ARG A 270 5.56 -15.88 -8.87
CA ARG A 270 5.41 -16.61 -10.12
C ARG A 270 4.15 -16.19 -10.86
N TYR A 271 4.29 -16.00 -12.16
CA TYR A 271 3.16 -15.78 -13.05
C TYR A 271 3.11 -16.86 -14.12
N ASN A 272 2.00 -17.59 -14.21
CA ASN A 272 1.82 -18.76 -15.10
C ASN A 272 2.92 -19.84 -14.98
N GLY A 273 3.54 -19.98 -13.81
CA GLY A 273 4.59 -20.97 -13.55
C GLY A 273 6.03 -20.49 -13.82
N GLU A 274 6.20 -19.30 -14.37
CA GLU A 274 7.50 -18.67 -14.57
C GLU A 274 7.84 -17.77 -13.37
N ASP A 275 9.12 -17.73 -12.98
CA ASP A 275 9.59 -16.86 -11.92
C ASP A 275 9.54 -15.39 -12.39
N THR A 276 9.00 -14.52 -11.56
CA THR A 276 8.78 -13.10 -11.87
C THR A 276 9.11 -12.24 -10.67
N ILE A 277 9.28 -10.93 -10.89
CA ILE A 277 9.26 -9.94 -9.82
C ILE A 277 7.85 -9.34 -9.73
N SER A 278 7.28 -9.37 -8.54
CA SER A 278 6.01 -8.69 -8.25
C SER A 278 6.30 -7.29 -7.75
N ILE A 279 5.61 -6.30 -8.32
CA ILE A 279 5.63 -4.93 -7.82
C ILE A 279 4.25 -4.59 -7.27
N SER A 280 4.21 -4.12 -6.03
CA SER A 280 3.04 -3.49 -5.44
C SER A 280 3.19 -1.97 -5.45
N ILE A 281 2.16 -1.29 -5.93
CA ILE A 281 2.10 0.16 -6.05
C ILE A 281 0.99 0.67 -5.14
N THR A 282 1.33 1.60 -4.26
CA THR A 282 0.40 2.28 -3.36
C THR A 282 0.22 3.72 -3.82
N LYS A 283 -1.03 4.18 -3.89
CA LYS A 283 -1.37 5.55 -4.29
C LYS A 283 -1.04 6.57 -3.21
N GLN A 284 -0.78 7.81 -3.61
CA GLN A 284 -0.78 8.94 -2.68
C GLN A 284 -2.20 9.24 -2.16
N GLN A 285 -2.30 9.77 -0.95
CA GLN A 285 -3.59 10.09 -0.32
C GLN A 285 -4.42 11.08 -1.15
N SER A 286 -3.77 12.04 -1.80
CA SER A 286 -4.42 13.04 -2.65
C SER A 286 -4.80 12.56 -4.05
N SER A 287 -4.39 11.34 -4.44
CA SER A 287 -4.56 10.79 -5.78
C SER A 287 -5.61 9.69 -5.81
N THR A 288 -6.18 9.45 -6.98
CA THR A 288 -7.15 8.38 -7.20
C THR A 288 -6.48 7.13 -7.78
N ALA A 289 -7.13 5.96 -7.64
CA ALA A 289 -6.66 4.74 -8.30
C ALA A 289 -6.63 4.87 -9.84
N MET A 290 -7.49 5.73 -10.40
CA MET A 290 -7.54 6.02 -11.83
C MET A 290 -6.29 6.79 -12.30
N ASP A 291 -5.83 7.76 -11.50
CA ASP A 291 -4.61 8.52 -11.81
C ASP A 291 -3.41 7.57 -11.83
N VAL A 292 -3.25 6.75 -10.79
CA VAL A 292 -2.18 5.74 -10.73
C VAL A 292 -2.24 4.79 -11.92
N SER A 293 -3.44 4.25 -12.23
CA SER A 293 -3.60 3.32 -13.35
C SER A 293 -3.17 3.93 -14.68
N SER A 294 -3.61 5.16 -14.98
CA SER A 294 -3.29 5.80 -16.25
C SER A 294 -1.81 6.19 -16.35
N GLU A 295 -1.22 6.76 -15.30
CA GLU A 295 0.17 7.21 -15.31
C GLU A 295 1.15 6.03 -15.30
N VAL A 296 0.84 4.96 -14.53
CA VAL A 296 1.65 3.72 -14.53
C VAL A 296 1.59 3.02 -15.89
N GLN A 297 0.43 3.01 -16.56
CA GLN A 297 0.27 2.40 -17.87
C GLN A 297 1.15 3.11 -18.94
N GLU A 298 1.27 4.45 -18.89
CA GLU A 298 2.16 5.20 -19.77
C GLU A 298 3.64 4.82 -19.55
N VAL A 299 4.04 4.63 -18.28
CA VAL A 299 5.42 4.20 -17.95
C VAL A 299 5.66 2.76 -18.42
N ILE A 300 4.69 1.85 -18.25
CA ILE A 300 4.79 0.47 -18.73
C ILE A 300 4.99 0.45 -20.25
N GLU A 301 4.16 1.19 -21.01
CA GLU A 301 4.27 1.26 -22.46
C GLU A 301 5.65 1.80 -22.90
N SER A 302 6.21 2.77 -22.18
CA SER A 302 7.54 3.30 -22.44
C SER A 302 8.63 2.26 -22.17
N LEU A 303 8.56 1.55 -21.04
CA LEU A 303 9.52 0.52 -20.65
C LEU A 303 9.52 -0.67 -21.63
N GLU A 304 8.34 -1.15 -22.03
CA GLU A 304 8.21 -2.25 -23.01
C GLU A 304 8.64 -1.82 -24.45
N ALA A 305 8.58 -0.53 -24.76
CA ALA A 305 9.08 -0.01 -26.03
C ALA A 305 10.63 0.10 -26.04
N ASP A 306 11.25 0.34 -24.89
CA ASP A 306 12.70 0.45 -24.74
C ASP A 306 13.40 -0.93 -24.69
N ASP A 307 12.72 -1.94 -24.11
CA ASP A 307 13.22 -3.32 -24.04
C ASP A 307 12.16 -4.32 -24.50
N GLU A 308 12.33 -4.87 -25.69
CA GLU A 308 11.40 -5.85 -26.31
C GLU A 308 11.28 -7.18 -25.52
N ASN A 309 12.24 -7.50 -24.64
CA ASN A 309 12.23 -8.71 -23.83
C ASN A 309 11.56 -8.49 -22.47
N LEU A 310 11.35 -7.24 -22.07
CA LEU A 310 10.66 -6.88 -20.85
C LEU A 310 9.15 -7.13 -21.03
N ASN A 311 8.60 -7.89 -20.13
CA ASN A 311 7.16 -8.22 -20.14
C ASN A 311 6.56 -7.82 -18.78
N ILE A 312 5.73 -6.77 -18.78
CA ILE A 312 5.07 -6.27 -17.60
C ILE A 312 3.58 -6.62 -17.70
N ARG A 313 3.09 -7.37 -16.73
CA ARG A 313 1.68 -7.76 -16.65
C ARG A 313 1.00 -7.14 -15.45
N ILE A 314 -0.09 -6.45 -15.69
CA ILE A 314 -0.97 -5.95 -14.64
C ILE A 314 -1.74 -7.17 -14.10
N VAL A 315 -1.44 -7.55 -12.85
CA VAL A 315 -2.10 -8.68 -12.16
C VAL A 315 -3.38 -8.21 -11.47
N ARG A 316 -3.32 -7.02 -10.89
CA ARG A 316 -4.44 -6.38 -10.22
C ARG A 316 -4.39 -4.89 -10.47
N ASP A 317 -5.54 -4.33 -10.83
CA ASP A 317 -5.78 -2.89 -10.92
C ASP A 317 -7.07 -2.55 -10.19
N SER A 318 -6.96 -1.71 -9.17
CA SER A 318 -8.13 -1.23 -8.42
C SER A 318 -9.02 -0.33 -9.29
N ALA A 319 -8.45 0.39 -10.27
CA ALA A 319 -9.19 1.22 -11.21
C ALA A 319 -10.16 0.40 -12.05
N ASP A 320 -9.73 -0.76 -12.57
CA ASP A 320 -10.59 -1.66 -13.35
C ASP A 320 -11.78 -2.17 -12.53
N SER A 321 -11.56 -2.49 -11.26
CA SER A 321 -12.59 -2.92 -10.33
C SER A 321 -13.62 -1.81 -10.07
N ILE A 322 -13.15 -0.56 -9.92
CA ILE A 322 -14.00 0.63 -9.74
C ILE A 322 -14.83 0.88 -10.99
N ILE A 323 -14.20 0.89 -12.17
CA ILE A 323 -14.89 1.11 -13.46
C ILE A 323 -15.96 0.03 -13.68
N SER A 324 -15.63 -1.23 -13.42
CA SER A 324 -16.58 -2.34 -13.58
C SER A 324 -17.77 -2.19 -12.65
N SER A 325 -17.55 -1.86 -11.39
CA SER A 325 -18.59 -1.61 -10.40
C SER A 325 -19.50 -0.44 -10.79
N LEU A 326 -18.91 0.66 -11.24
CA LEU A 326 -19.66 1.82 -11.71
C LEU A 326 -20.51 1.52 -12.94
N LYS A 327 -19.96 0.75 -13.89
CA LYS A 327 -20.66 0.30 -15.08
C LYS A 327 -21.86 -0.58 -14.73
N ASP A 328 -21.70 -1.50 -13.79
CA ASP A 328 -22.78 -2.38 -13.34
C ASP A 328 -23.91 -1.61 -12.65
N VAL A 329 -23.56 -0.62 -11.84
CA VAL A 329 -24.56 0.26 -11.20
C VAL A 329 -25.25 1.14 -12.24
N ALA A 330 -24.51 1.73 -13.18
CA ALA A 330 -25.10 2.54 -14.26
C ALA A 330 -26.07 1.70 -15.11
N LEU A 331 -25.70 0.46 -15.44
CA LEU A 331 -26.57 -0.48 -16.16
C LEU A 331 -27.83 -0.80 -15.35
N THR A 332 -27.67 -1.06 -14.06
CA THR A 332 -28.79 -1.34 -13.14
C THR A 332 -29.76 -0.15 -13.08
N LEU A 333 -29.25 1.07 -13.00
CA LEU A 333 -30.09 2.29 -13.00
C LEU A 333 -30.87 2.45 -14.32
N VAL A 334 -30.23 2.22 -15.46
CA VAL A 334 -30.88 2.25 -16.78
C VAL A 334 -31.97 1.18 -16.88
N LEU A 335 -31.68 -0.06 -16.46
CA LEU A 335 -32.65 -1.14 -16.45
C LEU A 335 -33.83 -0.83 -15.52
N ALA A 336 -33.57 -0.31 -14.32
CA ALA A 336 -34.59 0.08 -13.37
C ALA A 336 -35.53 1.18 -13.97
N ALA A 337 -34.96 2.17 -14.64
CA ALA A 337 -35.73 3.21 -15.32
C ALA A 337 -36.61 2.64 -16.44
N VAL A 338 -36.07 1.78 -17.29
CA VAL A 338 -36.78 1.14 -18.40
C VAL A 338 -37.90 0.25 -17.89
N ILE A 339 -37.62 -0.60 -16.92
CA ILE A 339 -38.62 -1.50 -16.32
C ILE A 339 -39.75 -0.70 -15.67
N SER A 340 -39.41 0.35 -14.93
CA SER A 340 -40.41 1.25 -14.33
C SER A 340 -41.30 1.89 -15.38
N MET A 341 -40.75 2.40 -16.47
CA MET A 341 -41.52 2.98 -17.58
C MET A 341 -42.46 1.94 -18.21
N ILE A 342 -42.02 0.71 -18.42
CA ILE A 342 -42.81 -0.37 -18.99
C ILE A 342 -43.99 -0.72 -18.04
N ILE A 343 -43.72 -0.88 -16.76
CA ILE A 343 -44.73 -1.20 -15.76
C ILE A 343 -45.79 -0.08 -15.71
N ILE A 344 -45.38 1.18 -15.64
CA ILE A 344 -46.29 2.31 -15.60
C ILE A 344 -47.13 2.38 -16.88
N PHE A 345 -46.53 2.14 -18.05
CA PHE A 345 -47.26 2.08 -19.31
C PHE A 345 -48.32 0.98 -19.35
N ILE A 346 -48.01 -0.20 -18.82
CA ILE A 346 -48.97 -1.32 -18.76
C ILE A 346 -50.14 -0.98 -17.83
N PHE A 347 -49.90 -0.37 -16.68
CA PHE A 347 -50.94 -0.08 -15.69
C PHE A 347 -51.80 1.15 -16.04
N PHE A 348 -51.20 2.21 -16.56
CA PHE A 348 -51.89 3.47 -16.84
C PHE A 348 -52.33 3.61 -18.29
N GLY A 349 -51.74 2.89 -19.24
CA GLY A 349 -52.03 2.97 -20.66
C GLY A 349 -51.68 4.31 -21.31
N ASP A 350 -50.97 5.20 -20.59
CA ASP A 350 -50.59 6.52 -21.08
C ASP A 350 -49.06 6.65 -21.20
N TYR A 351 -48.59 6.77 -22.45
CA TYR A 351 -47.15 6.92 -22.74
C TYR A 351 -46.56 8.23 -22.20
N LYS A 352 -47.36 9.30 -22.07
CA LYS A 352 -46.91 10.57 -21.54
C LYS A 352 -46.59 10.47 -20.03
N ALA A 353 -47.47 9.82 -19.29
CA ALA A 353 -47.27 9.54 -17.88
C ALA A 353 -45.99 8.70 -17.66
N SER A 354 -45.83 7.65 -18.44
CA SER A 354 -44.63 6.80 -18.37
C SER A 354 -43.33 7.55 -18.67
N LEU A 355 -43.37 8.47 -19.65
CA LEU A 355 -42.19 9.25 -20.03
C LEU A 355 -41.86 10.33 -18.99
N ILE A 356 -42.85 10.90 -18.31
CA ILE A 356 -42.65 11.86 -17.20
C ILE A 356 -41.95 11.15 -16.04
N VAL A 357 -42.42 9.98 -15.60
CA VAL A 357 -41.80 9.23 -14.52
C VAL A 357 -40.43 8.73 -14.93
N GLY A 358 -40.28 8.20 -16.14
CA GLY A 358 -39.00 7.76 -16.66
C GLY A 358 -37.96 8.87 -16.72
N SER A 359 -38.33 10.11 -17.04
CA SER A 359 -37.42 11.26 -17.04
C SER A 359 -37.09 11.78 -15.64
N SER A 360 -37.94 11.50 -14.65
CA SER A 360 -37.69 11.92 -13.26
C SER A 360 -36.46 11.18 -12.65
N ILE A 361 -36.24 9.93 -13.03
CA ILE A 361 -35.15 9.11 -12.52
C ILE A 361 -33.77 9.71 -12.85
N PRO A 362 -33.41 9.89 -14.14
CA PRO A 362 -32.11 10.46 -14.48
C PRO A 362 -31.93 11.88 -13.95
N THR A 363 -33.00 12.70 -13.96
CA THR A 363 -32.92 14.06 -13.41
C THR A 363 -32.57 14.04 -11.92
N SER A 364 -33.18 13.15 -11.17
CA SER A 364 -32.92 13.00 -9.73
C SER A 364 -31.55 12.48 -9.41
N ILE A 365 -31.06 11.52 -10.20
CA ILE A 365 -29.67 11.03 -10.09
C ILE A 365 -28.68 12.18 -10.31
N LEU A 366 -28.87 12.98 -11.35
CA LEU A 366 -28.02 14.12 -11.64
C LEU A 366 -28.03 15.17 -10.51
N VAL A 367 -29.17 15.45 -9.93
CA VAL A 367 -29.26 16.35 -8.77
C VAL A 367 -28.53 15.78 -7.57
N SER A 368 -28.70 14.49 -7.30
CA SER A 368 -27.98 13.81 -6.21
C SER A 368 -26.47 13.84 -6.42
N LEU A 369 -26.00 13.60 -7.65
CA LEU A 369 -24.57 13.67 -8.00
C LEU A 369 -23.99 15.08 -7.81
N ILE A 370 -24.73 16.13 -8.24
CA ILE A 370 -24.32 17.52 -7.99
C ILE A 370 -24.15 17.79 -6.49
N LEU A 371 -25.11 17.35 -5.67
CA LEU A 371 -25.06 17.56 -4.23
C LEU A 371 -23.94 16.77 -3.58
N MET A 372 -23.73 15.53 -3.99
CA MET A 372 -22.64 14.68 -3.47
C MET A 372 -21.29 15.28 -3.79
N THR A 373 -21.02 15.62 -5.06
CA THR A 373 -19.75 16.23 -5.48
C THR A 373 -19.52 17.58 -4.78
N SER A 374 -20.58 18.40 -4.63
CA SER A 374 -20.49 19.68 -3.93
C SER A 374 -20.22 19.54 -2.43
N ALA A 375 -20.62 18.41 -1.84
CA ALA A 375 -20.37 18.08 -0.44
C ALA A 375 -19.05 17.32 -0.22
N GLY A 376 -18.27 17.05 -1.28
CA GLY A 376 -17.00 16.35 -1.20
C GLY A 376 -17.11 14.83 -1.07
N PHE A 377 -18.30 14.25 -1.34
CA PHE A 377 -18.43 12.78 -1.32
C PHE A 377 -17.88 12.16 -2.60
N SER A 378 -17.12 11.07 -2.44
CA SER A 378 -16.67 10.24 -3.55
C SER A 378 -17.78 9.34 -4.09
N LEU A 379 -17.67 8.98 -5.37
CA LEU A 379 -18.47 7.92 -5.98
C LEU A 379 -17.82 6.58 -5.70
N ASN A 380 -18.39 5.84 -4.78
CA ASN A 380 -17.95 4.52 -4.37
C ASN A 380 -19.12 3.54 -4.32
N ILE A 381 -18.85 2.27 -4.02
CA ILE A 381 -19.88 1.22 -4.02
C ILE A 381 -21.02 1.50 -3.03
N ILE A 382 -20.75 2.18 -1.91
CA ILE A 382 -21.74 2.51 -0.87
C ILE A 382 -22.62 3.66 -1.36
N THR A 383 -22.03 4.75 -1.85
CA THR A 383 -22.77 5.93 -2.31
C THR A 383 -23.62 5.60 -3.54
N MET A 384 -23.11 4.77 -4.45
CA MET A 384 -23.83 4.30 -5.62
C MET A 384 -24.98 3.36 -5.25
N SER A 385 -24.78 2.47 -4.27
CA SER A 385 -25.86 1.63 -3.74
C SER A 385 -26.95 2.47 -3.07
N GLY A 386 -26.60 3.53 -2.36
CA GLY A 386 -27.52 4.51 -1.82
C GLY A 386 -28.33 5.23 -2.91
N LEU A 387 -27.69 5.58 -4.03
CA LEU A 387 -28.39 6.15 -5.21
C LEU A 387 -29.42 5.19 -5.80
N VAL A 388 -29.04 3.90 -5.97
CA VAL A 388 -29.98 2.87 -6.48
C VAL A 388 -31.20 2.73 -5.57
N LEU A 389 -30.98 2.69 -4.25
CA LEU A 389 -32.07 2.63 -3.27
C LEU A 389 -32.96 3.89 -3.33
N GLY A 390 -32.32 5.08 -3.43
CA GLY A 390 -32.99 6.36 -3.54
C GLY A 390 -33.89 6.47 -4.80
N VAL A 391 -33.45 5.91 -5.92
CA VAL A 391 -34.24 5.86 -7.17
C VAL A 391 -35.53 5.09 -6.97
N GLY A 392 -35.52 3.96 -6.26
CA GLY A 392 -36.75 3.21 -5.95
C GLY A 392 -37.78 4.03 -5.19
N MET A 393 -37.36 4.77 -4.17
CA MET A 393 -38.19 5.65 -3.37
C MET A 393 -38.76 6.84 -4.19
N MET A 394 -37.99 7.35 -5.17
CA MET A 394 -38.41 8.47 -6.01
C MET A 394 -39.40 8.07 -7.06
N VAL A 395 -39.27 6.86 -7.63
CA VAL A 395 -40.28 6.32 -8.57
C VAL A 395 -41.63 6.19 -7.89
N ASP A 396 -41.67 5.71 -6.66
CA ASP A 396 -42.90 5.59 -5.87
C ASP A 396 -43.55 6.94 -5.67
N ASN A 397 -42.84 7.97 -5.24
CA ASN A 397 -43.34 9.33 -5.11
C ASN A 397 -43.88 9.89 -6.43
N SER A 398 -43.24 9.60 -7.55
CA SER A 398 -43.66 10.05 -8.88
C SER A 398 -44.97 9.38 -9.32
N ILE A 399 -45.17 8.10 -8.97
CA ILE A 399 -46.40 7.36 -9.24
C ILE A 399 -47.58 7.90 -8.43
N VAL A 400 -47.34 8.25 -7.16
CA VAL A 400 -48.41 8.80 -6.28
C VAL A 400 -48.92 10.17 -6.76
N VAL A 401 -48.06 10.95 -7.43
CA VAL A 401 -48.41 12.28 -7.94
C VAL A 401 -49.15 12.22 -9.29
N LEU A 402 -49.00 11.16 -10.06
CA LEU A 402 -49.69 10.89 -11.31
C LEU A 402 -51.14 10.43 -11.08
#